data_4802296143c32fa67a69b4f50e37ba85
#
_entry.id   4802296143c32fa67a69b4f50e37ba85
#
_cell.length_a   1.000
_cell.length_b   1.000
_cell.length_c   1.000
_cell.angle_alpha   90.00
_cell.angle_beta   90.00
_cell.angle_gamma   90.00
#
_symmetry.space_group_name_H-M   'P 1'
#
loop_
_entity.id
_entity.type
_entity.pdbx_description
1 polymer ?
#
loop_
_entity_poly.entity_id
_entity_poly.type
_entity_poly.pdbx_seq_one_letter_code
_entity_poly.pdbx_strand_id
1 'polypeptide(L)'
;MWRITPMRRLEMEDAGNQPMPPSLAPDVDRDRIQGLEQGVGPLFHRRYRTTIRDGSLTAHEVIALIERDPNVVAPTEFARFMRLAGQSGSMKVGDEYLVRMPGPWDGPVRVVDTTPTSFRLATLRGHLEAGQIEFRAHEEDGLLFEIESWARSGDHLSNLLYDQFRMAKEVQLHMWTSVLEGVVRLTKGRRSGMITIETRRVHVDG
;
A
#
# COMPACT_ATOMS: atom_id res chain seq x y z
N MET A 1 7.94 24.14 4.21
CA MET A 1 6.60 24.64 3.82
C MET A 1 5.69 23.45 3.64
N TRP A 2 4.79 23.19 4.60
CA TRP A 2 3.85 22.07 4.54
C TRP A 2 2.85 22.32 3.41
N ARG A 3 2.97 21.57 2.32
CA ARG A 3 1.95 21.61 1.26
C ARG A 3 0.72 20.87 1.78
N ILE A 4 -0.36 21.60 2.02
CA ILE A 4 -1.67 20.99 2.31
C ILE A 4 -2.18 20.45 0.98
N THR A 5 -2.02 19.15 0.76
CA THR A 5 -2.60 18.46 -0.39
C THR A 5 -4.11 18.38 -0.19
N PRO A 6 -4.95 18.92 -1.09
CA PRO A 6 -6.40 18.77 -0.98
C PRO A 6 -6.80 17.29 -1.01
N MET A 7 -7.42 16.83 0.05
CA MET A 7 -7.83 15.42 0.24
C MET A 7 -9.31 15.35 0.61
N ARG A 8 -10.01 14.37 0.05
CA ARG A 8 -11.35 13.97 0.45
C ARG A 8 -11.26 12.64 1.19
N ARG A 9 -11.60 12.65 2.47
CA ARG A 9 -11.63 11.45 3.32
C ARG A 9 -13.07 10.99 3.50
N LEU A 10 -13.32 9.71 3.30
CA LEU A 10 -14.58 9.03 3.53
C LEU A 10 -14.32 7.88 4.49
N GLU A 11 -14.92 7.93 5.66
CA GLU A 11 -14.86 6.84 6.64
C GLU A 11 -16.24 6.18 6.72
N MET A 12 -16.28 4.87 6.65
CA MET A 12 -17.49 4.06 6.70
C MET A 12 -17.29 2.93 7.69
N GLU A 13 -18.25 2.72 8.57
CA GLU A 13 -18.39 1.49 9.32
C GLU A 13 -19.34 0.59 8.56
N ASP A 14 -18.91 -0.64 8.26
CA ASP A 14 -19.68 -1.56 7.45
C ASP A 14 -19.90 -2.88 8.21
N ALA A 15 -21.14 -3.36 8.18
CA ALA A 15 -21.58 -4.55 8.92
C ALA A 15 -21.64 -5.81 8.06
N GLY A 16 -21.06 -5.83 6.85
CA GLY A 16 -21.13 -7.02 5.99
C GLY A 16 -20.54 -6.80 4.60
N ASN A 17 -20.34 -7.85 3.89
CA ASN A 17 -19.99 -7.98 2.46
C ASN A 17 -18.87 -7.05 1.94
N GLN A 18 -17.73 -7.02 2.61
CA GLN A 18 -16.56 -6.27 2.19
C GLN A 18 -15.76 -7.01 1.12
N PRO A 19 -15.17 -6.32 0.14
CA PRO A 19 -14.20 -6.95 -0.71
C PRO A 19 -12.99 -7.40 0.12
N MET A 20 -12.81 -8.71 0.20
CA MET A 20 -11.62 -9.32 0.77
C MET A 20 -10.47 -9.18 -0.22
N PRO A 21 -9.20 -9.22 0.24
CA PRO A 21 -8.09 -9.25 -0.68
C PRO A 21 -8.21 -10.44 -1.63
N PRO A 22 -7.74 -10.31 -2.88
CA PRO A 22 -7.68 -11.45 -3.77
C PRO A 22 -6.88 -12.59 -3.14
N SER A 23 -7.32 -13.83 -3.34
CA SER A 23 -6.61 -15.01 -2.85
C SER A 23 -5.19 -15.05 -3.41
N LEU A 24 -4.26 -15.56 -2.63
CA LEU A 24 -2.91 -15.84 -3.10
C LEU A 24 -2.94 -16.97 -4.12
N ALA A 25 -2.20 -16.83 -5.21
CA ALA A 25 -2.05 -17.90 -6.19
C ALA A 25 -1.47 -19.16 -5.52
N PRO A 26 -1.80 -20.38 -6.04
CA PRO A 26 -1.39 -21.65 -5.40
C PRO A 26 0.14 -21.83 -5.34
N ASP A 27 0.87 -21.24 -6.26
CA ASP A 27 2.34 -21.28 -6.38
C ASP A 27 3.08 -20.26 -5.53
N VAL A 28 2.35 -19.32 -4.88
CA VAL A 28 2.98 -18.38 -3.96
C VAL A 28 3.43 -19.11 -2.69
N ASP A 29 4.71 -18.98 -2.38
CA ASP A 29 5.24 -19.45 -1.10
C ASP A 29 4.59 -18.69 0.05
N ARG A 30 3.89 -19.42 0.91
CA ARG A 30 3.14 -18.89 2.06
C ARG A 30 3.95 -18.89 3.36
N ASP A 31 5.17 -19.39 3.33
CA ASP A 31 6.02 -19.34 4.53
C ASP A 31 6.23 -17.88 4.96
N ARG A 32 6.11 -17.67 6.24
CA ARG A 32 6.20 -16.34 6.89
C ARG A 32 5.18 -15.28 6.44
N ILE A 33 4.26 -15.56 5.50
CA ILE A 33 3.17 -14.62 5.21
C ILE A 33 2.34 -14.43 6.48
N GLN A 34 2.09 -13.18 6.84
CA GLN A 34 1.23 -12.76 7.93
C GLN A 34 -0.11 -12.32 7.34
N GLY A 35 -1.01 -13.28 7.09
CA GLY A 35 -2.33 -13.03 6.51
C GLY A 35 -3.31 -12.43 7.51
N LEU A 36 -4.50 -12.07 7.03
CA LEU A 36 -5.54 -11.45 7.87
C LEU A 36 -5.95 -12.30 9.07
N GLU A 37 -5.85 -13.62 8.94
CA GLU A 37 -6.18 -14.59 9.99
C GLU A 37 -5.20 -14.54 11.18
N GLN A 38 -3.98 -14.05 10.97
CA GLN A 38 -2.99 -13.83 12.03
C GLN A 38 -3.07 -12.42 12.65
N GLY A 39 -3.95 -11.57 12.13
CA GLY A 39 -4.16 -10.24 12.67
C GLY A 39 -5.22 -10.22 13.77
N VAL A 40 -5.18 -9.20 14.62
CA VAL A 40 -6.14 -8.95 15.69
C VAL A 40 -6.94 -7.67 15.43
N GLY A 41 -8.13 -7.57 16.04
CA GLY A 41 -9.00 -6.40 15.92
C GLY A 41 -9.70 -6.31 14.55
N PRO A 42 -10.29 -5.15 14.23
CA PRO A 42 -11.07 -4.98 13.01
C PRO A 42 -10.19 -5.01 11.75
N LEU A 43 -10.78 -5.45 10.65
CA LEU A 43 -10.19 -5.29 9.32
C LEU A 43 -10.36 -3.84 8.87
N PHE A 44 -9.29 -3.24 8.41
CA PHE A 44 -9.31 -1.98 7.70
C PHE A 44 -9.10 -2.22 6.21
N HIS A 45 -10.09 -1.86 5.42
CA HIS A 45 -9.98 -1.79 3.97
C HIS A 45 -9.85 -0.33 3.58
N ARG A 46 -8.74 0.02 2.92
CA ARG A 46 -8.43 1.41 2.56
C ARG A 46 -8.12 1.51 1.08
N ARG A 47 -8.60 2.59 0.46
CA ARG A 47 -8.29 2.95 -0.91
C ARG A 47 -7.80 4.39 -0.97
N TYR A 48 -6.69 4.59 -1.63
CA TYR A 48 -6.09 5.89 -1.90
C TYR A 48 -6.03 6.06 -3.41
N ARG A 49 -6.64 7.10 -3.94
CA ARG A 49 -6.77 7.30 -5.39
C ARG A 49 -6.39 8.71 -5.82
N THR A 50 -5.75 8.80 -6.99
CA THR A 50 -5.52 10.06 -7.69
C THR A 50 -5.67 9.86 -9.19
N THR A 51 -6.33 10.81 -9.87
CA THR A 51 -6.38 10.87 -11.34
C THR A 51 -5.38 11.90 -11.82
N ILE A 52 -4.63 11.54 -12.86
CA ILE A 52 -3.56 12.34 -13.44
C ILE A 52 -3.89 12.62 -14.91
N ARG A 53 -3.84 13.87 -15.31
CA ARG A 53 -4.03 14.32 -16.70
C ARG A 53 -2.72 14.89 -17.25
N ASP A 54 -2.60 14.88 -18.56
CA ASP A 54 -1.45 15.41 -19.27
C ASP A 54 -0.12 14.77 -18.84
N GLY A 55 -0.17 13.54 -18.32
CA GLY A 55 1.02 12.75 -18.00
C GLY A 55 1.67 12.18 -19.26
N SER A 56 3.00 11.99 -19.20
CA SER A 56 3.80 11.46 -20.32
C SER A 56 3.97 9.94 -20.27
N LEU A 57 3.45 9.27 -19.23
CA LEU A 57 3.60 7.84 -19.03
C LEU A 57 2.24 7.14 -19.06
N THR A 58 2.20 5.96 -19.64
CA THR A 58 1.08 5.03 -19.60
C THR A 58 1.00 4.30 -18.24
N ALA A 59 -0.12 3.66 -17.95
CA ALA A 59 -0.32 2.84 -16.77
C ALA A 59 0.76 1.76 -16.62
N HIS A 60 1.09 1.07 -17.73
CA HIS A 60 2.16 0.07 -17.78
C HIS A 60 3.54 0.66 -17.45
N GLU A 61 3.89 1.79 -18.06
CA GLU A 61 5.18 2.44 -17.83
C GLU A 61 5.35 2.90 -16.38
N VAL A 62 4.28 3.43 -15.77
CA VAL A 62 4.29 3.83 -14.35
C VAL A 62 4.55 2.64 -13.45
N ILE A 63 3.82 1.54 -13.63
CA ILE A 63 4.00 0.33 -12.81
C ILE A 63 5.40 -0.26 -13.05
N ALA A 64 5.85 -0.38 -14.30
CA ALA A 64 7.18 -0.90 -14.62
C ALA A 64 8.33 -0.10 -13.98
N LEU A 65 8.20 1.22 -13.88
CA LEU A 65 9.18 2.08 -13.21
C LEU A 65 9.17 1.85 -11.69
N ILE A 66 7.99 1.75 -11.07
CA ILE A 66 7.85 1.49 -9.63
C ILE A 66 8.34 0.09 -9.27
N GLU A 67 8.04 -0.93 -10.07
CA GLU A 67 8.54 -2.30 -9.87
C GLU A 67 10.06 -2.39 -9.94
N ARG A 68 10.69 -1.58 -10.81
CA ARG A 68 12.14 -1.51 -10.92
C ARG A 68 12.78 -0.87 -9.70
N ASP A 69 12.21 0.21 -9.20
CA ASP A 69 12.62 0.88 -7.97
C ASP A 69 11.42 1.57 -7.30
N PRO A 70 10.84 1.00 -6.23
CA PRO A 70 9.73 1.63 -5.51
C PRO A 70 10.07 2.99 -4.92
N ASN A 71 11.36 3.26 -4.71
CA ASN A 71 11.80 4.52 -4.10
C ASN A 71 11.64 5.73 -5.04
N VAL A 72 11.38 5.53 -6.33
CA VAL A 72 11.12 6.65 -7.27
C VAL A 72 9.86 7.44 -6.92
N VAL A 73 8.90 6.81 -6.22
CA VAL A 73 7.66 7.45 -5.77
C VAL A 73 7.54 7.51 -4.25
N ALA A 74 8.30 6.67 -3.53
CA ALA A 74 8.25 6.64 -2.06
C ALA A 74 8.81 7.95 -1.47
N PRO A 75 8.17 8.48 -0.42
CA PRO A 75 8.75 9.58 0.34
C PRO A 75 9.92 9.05 1.18
N THR A 76 11.14 9.20 0.70
CA THR A 76 12.35 8.61 1.32
C THR A 76 12.57 9.03 2.77
N GLU A 77 11.92 10.10 3.20
CA GLU A 77 11.88 10.55 4.60
C GLU A 77 10.99 9.68 5.49
N PHE A 78 9.99 8.98 4.91
CA PHE A 78 8.99 8.20 5.64
C PHE A 78 8.97 6.72 5.28
N ALA A 79 9.49 6.34 4.11
CA ALA A 79 9.56 4.95 3.71
C ALA A 79 10.69 4.73 2.71
N ARG A 80 11.52 3.73 2.97
CA ARG A 80 12.56 3.27 2.04
C ARG A 80 12.40 1.79 1.80
N PHE A 81 12.21 1.41 0.56
CA PHE A 81 12.15 0.02 0.13
C PHE A 81 13.58 -0.50 -0.07
N MET A 82 13.90 -1.57 0.64
CA MET A 82 15.18 -2.29 0.52
C MET A 82 14.88 -3.73 0.11
N ARG A 83 15.41 -4.19 -1.02
CA ARG A 83 15.24 -5.58 -1.45
C ARG A 83 16.07 -6.48 -0.53
N LEU A 84 15.44 -7.48 0.07
CA LEU A 84 16.07 -8.48 0.93
C LEU A 84 16.37 -9.78 0.18
N ALA A 85 15.48 -10.18 -0.71
CA ALA A 85 15.60 -11.38 -1.52
C ALA A 85 15.03 -11.13 -2.92
N GLY A 86 15.55 -11.88 -3.90
CA GLY A 86 15.19 -11.77 -5.31
C GLY A 86 16.33 -11.24 -6.18
N GLN A 87 16.11 -11.19 -7.49
CA GLN A 87 17.09 -10.70 -8.46
C GLN A 87 16.95 -9.19 -8.66
N SER A 88 18.05 -8.52 -9.02
CA SER A 88 18.01 -7.13 -9.46
C SER A 88 17.14 -6.96 -10.71
N GLY A 89 16.44 -5.81 -10.80
CA GLY A 89 15.52 -5.50 -11.90
C GLY A 89 14.08 -5.35 -11.41
N SER A 90 13.10 -5.60 -12.27
CA SER A 90 11.68 -5.50 -11.94
C SER A 90 11.28 -6.49 -10.85
N MET A 91 10.25 -6.15 -10.09
CA MET A 91 9.67 -7.04 -9.08
C MET A 91 9.19 -8.34 -9.72
N LYS A 92 9.35 -9.44 -8.98
CA LYS A 92 8.81 -10.75 -9.33
C LYS A 92 8.12 -11.35 -8.11
N VAL A 93 7.12 -12.19 -8.37
CA VAL A 93 6.49 -12.98 -7.30
C VAL A 93 7.57 -13.75 -6.53
N GLY A 94 7.53 -13.65 -5.20
CA GLY A 94 8.53 -14.22 -4.31
C GLY A 94 9.64 -13.26 -3.86
N ASP A 95 9.85 -12.13 -4.54
CA ASP A 95 10.81 -11.10 -4.08
C ASP A 95 10.38 -10.55 -2.73
N GLU A 96 11.37 -10.31 -1.85
CA GLU A 96 11.12 -9.73 -0.52
C GLU A 96 11.74 -8.35 -0.38
N TYR A 97 11.01 -7.49 0.29
CA TYR A 97 11.46 -6.14 0.62
C TYR A 97 11.28 -5.85 2.10
N LEU A 98 12.17 -5.03 2.64
CA LEU A 98 12.01 -4.37 3.91
C LEU A 98 11.60 -2.93 3.64
N VAL A 99 10.40 -2.56 4.08
CA VAL A 99 9.95 -1.16 4.08
C VAL A 99 10.41 -0.54 5.37
N ARG A 100 11.53 0.18 5.31
CA ARG A 100 12.08 0.87 6.48
C ARG A 100 11.32 2.18 6.69
N MET A 101 10.73 2.33 7.88
CA MET A 101 10.00 3.51 8.31
C MET A 101 10.70 4.21 9.49
N PRO A 102 10.45 5.52 9.75
CA PRO A 102 10.94 6.18 10.95
C PRO A 102 10.45 5.49 12.22
N GLY A 103 11.35 5.22 13.14
CA GLY A 103 11.05 4.50 14.38
C GLY A 103 11.48 3.03 14.34
N PRO A 104 11.06 2.21 15.28
CA PRO A 104 11.47 0.81 15.39
C PRO A 104 10.67 -0.14 14.48
N TRP A 105 9.99 0.36 13.47
CA TRP A 105 9.01 -0.40 12.70
C TRP A 105 9.50 -0.65 11.28
N ASP A 106 10.22 -1.71 11.11
CA ASP A 106 10.51 -2.24 9.78
C ASP A 106 9.34 -3.11 9.31
N GLY A 107 8.91 -2.92 8.06
CA GLY A 107 7.79 -3.65 7.46
C GLY A 107 8.27 -4.66 6.42
N PRO A 108 8.56 -5.93 6.79
CA PRO A 108 8.93 -6.94 5.81
C PRO A 108 7.71 -7.35 5.00
N VAL A 109 7.87 -7.40 3.67
CA VAL A 109 6.81 -7.74 2.71
C VAL A 109 7.34 -8.66 1.62
N ARG A 110 6.45 -9.43 0.98
CA ARG A 110 6.73 -10.29 -0.17
C ARG A 110 5.83 -9.90 -1.33
N VAL A 111 6.38 -9.87 -2.53
CA VAL A 111 5.61 -9.73 -3.77
C VAL A 111 4.82 -11.02 -3.99
N VAL A 112 3.50 -10.93 -4.07
CA VAL A 112 2.60 -12.07 -4.22
C VAL A 112 1.84 -12.10 -5.52
N ASP A 113 1.87 -10.98 -6.25
CA ASP A 113 1.26 -10.88 -7.58
C ASP A 113 1.89 -9.72 -8.37
N THR A 114 2.02 -9.89 -9.68
CA THR A 114 2.44 -8.84 -10.62
C THR A 114 1.69 -8.99 -11.94
N THR A 115 1.21 -7.88 -12.47
CA THR A 115 0.60 -7.76 -13.79
C THR A 115 1.24 -6.58 -14.55
N PRO A 116 0.99 -6.38 -15.83
CA PRO A 116 1.51 -5.21 -16.54
C PRO A 116 1.12 -3.86 -15.92
N THR A 117 0.05 -3.81 -15.16
CA THR A 117 -0.51 -2.56 -14.60
C THR A 117 -0.76 -2.61 -13.09
N SER A 118 -0.26 -3.63 -12.39
CA SER A 118 -0.37 -3.73 -10.93
C SER A 118 0.69 -4.64 -10.32
N PHE A 119 0.96 -4.44 -9.03
CA PHE A 119 1.65 -5.42 -8.20
C PHE A 119 1.06 -5.44 -6.80
N ARG A 120 1.17 -6.58 -6.13
CA ARG A 120 0.60 -6.78 -4.79
C ARG A 120 1.65 -7.36 -3.85
N LEU A 121 1.66 -6.81 -2.63
CA LEU A 121 2.54 -7.22 -1.55
C LEU A 121 1.71 -7.83 -0.41
N ALA A 122 2.22 -8.88 0.20
CA ALA A 122 1.71 -9.42 1.46
C ALA A 122 2.72 -9.14 2.59
N THR A 123 2.22 -8.87 3.77
CA THR A 123 3.06 -8.70 4.97
C THR A 123 3.66 -10.03 5.42
N LEU A 124 4.88 -9.98 5.93
CA LEU A 124 5.58 -11.12 6.50
C LEU A 124 5.61 -11.01 8.02
N ARG A 125 5.88 -12.12 8.71
CA ARG A 125 6.03 -12.15 10.18
C ARG A 125 7.01 -11.08 10.66
N GLY A 126 6.58 -10.32 11.64
CA GLY A 126 7.31 -9.16 12.17
C GLY A 126 6.84 -7.82 11.61
N HIS A 127 5.96 -7.81 10.63
CA HIS A 127 5.28 -6.60 10.19
C HIS A 127 4.23 -6.17 11.23
N LEU A 128 4.02 -4.85 11.40
CA LEU A 128 3.04 -4.29 12.33
C LEU A 128 1.58 -4.61 11.96
N GLU A 129 1.32 -4.82 10.68
CA GLU A 129 0.03 -5.17 10.14
C GLU A 129 0.06 -6.58 9.54
N ALA A 130 -1.08 -7.24 9.57
CA ALA A 130 -1.33 -8.52 8.93
C ALA A 130 -2.26 -8.30 7.74
N GLY A 131 -1.80 -8.59 6.50
CA GLY A 131 -2.64 -8.39 5.33
C GLY A 131 -1.91 -8.20 4.01
N GLN A 132 -2.54 -7.48 3.10
CA GLN A 132 -2.06 -7.26 1.74
C GLN A 132 -2.28 -5.81 1.31
N ILE A 133 -1.45 -5.36 0.36
CA ILE A 133 -1.58 -4.07 -0.31
C ILE A 133 -1.32 -4.23 -1.80
N GLU A 134 -2.13 -3.59 -2.61
CA GLU A 134 -2.03 -3.58 -4.07
C GLU A 134 -1.82 -2.16 -4.58
N PHE A 135 -0.97 -2.03 -5.56
CA PHE A 135 -0.72 -0.81 -6.33
C PHE A 135 -1.12 -1.07 -7.76
N ARG A 136 -2.00 -0.25 -8.30
CA ARG A 136 -2.45 -0.40 -9.68
C ARG A 136 -2.64 0.93 -10.40
N ALA A 137 -2.45 0.88 -11.69
CA ALA A 137 -2.67 1.99 -12.60
C ALA A 137 -3.54 1.53 -13.78
N HIS A 138 -4.46 2.36 -14.22
CA HIS A 138 -5.23 2.13 -15.43
C HIS A 138 -5.64 3.43 -16.08
N GLU A 139 -5.88 3.38 -17.38
CA GLU A 139 -6.30 4.54 -18.15
C GLU A 139 -7.82 4.58 -18.18
N GLU A 140 -8.36 5.67 -17.65
CA GLU A 140 -9.77 6.04 -17.77
C GLU A 140 -9.83 7.43 -18.43
N ASP A 141 -10.50 8.39 -17.84
CA ASP A 141 -10.38 9.80 -18.25
C ASP A 141 -9.08 10.42 -17.68
N GLY A 142 -7.95 9.96 -18.16
CA GLY A 142 -6.60 10.16 -17.66
C GLY A 142 -5.99 8.90 -17.06
N LEU A 143 -4.88 9.01 -16.34
CA LEU A 143 -4.25 7.91 -15.61
C LEU A 143 -4.81 7.90 -14.18
N LEU A 144 -5.58 6.87 -13.81
CA LEU A 144 -5.96 6.61 -12.44
C LEU A 144 -4.90 5.73 -11.76
N PHE A 145 -4.32 6.21 -10.66
CA PHE A 145 -3.44 5.43 -9.81
C PHE A 145 -4.12 5.18 -8.47
N GLU A 146 -4.15 3.92 -8.05
CA GLU A 146 -4.80 3.47 -6.84
C GLU A 146 -3.87 2.63 -5.97
N ILE A 147 -3.95 2.85 -4.66
CA ILE A 147 -3.37 1.98 -3.64
C ILE A 147 -4.55 1.42 -2.84
N GLU A 148 -4.65 0.10 -2.76
CA GLU A 148 -5.71 -0.57 -2.03
C GLU A 148 -5.10 -1.52 -1.00
N SER A 149 -5.53 -1.44 0.26
CA SER A 149 -4.99 -2.26 1.33
C SER A 149 -6.08 -2.91 2.17
N TRP A 150 -5.81 -4.13 2.58
CA TRP A 150 -6.61 -4.92 3.52
C TRP A 150 -5.70 -5.35 4.66
N ALA A 151 -5.89 -4.78 5.83
CA ALA A 151 -5.00 -5.02 6.95
C ALA A 151 -5.74 -5.07 8.29
N ARG A 152 -5.27 -5.95 9.16
CA ARG A 152 -5.57 -5.98 10.60
C ARG A 152 -4.30 -5.62 11.36
N SER A 153 -4.40 -5.26 12.64
CA SER A 153 -3.21 -5.13 13.49
C SER A 153 -2.52 -6.48 13.64
N GLY A 154 -1.20 -6.54 13.55
CA GLY A 154 -0.45 -7.75 13.90
C GLY A 154 -0.53 -8.00 15.42
N ASP A 155 -0.34 -9.25 15.84
CA ASP A 155 -0.47 -9.69 17.24
C ASP A 155 0.51 -8.98 18.19
N HIS A 156 1.68 -8.57 17.69
CA HIS A 156 2.69 -7.84 18.47
C HIS A 156 2.27 -6.42 18.88
N LEU A 157 1.22 -5.86 18.26
CA LEU A 157 0.69 -4.54 18.62
C LEU A 157 -0.30 -4.57 19.80
N SER A 158 -0.80 -5.72 20.19
CA SER A 158 -1.77 -5.83 21.30
C SER A 158 -1.22 -5.35 22.63
N ASN A 159 0.11 -5.28 22.79
CA ASN A 159 0.80 -4.83 23.98
C ASN A 159 1.40 -3.41 23.86
N LEU A 160 1.35 -2.77 22.71
CA LEU A 160 1.92 -1.45 22.48
C LEU A 160 0.83 -0.42 22.22
N LEU A 161 0.33 0.15 23.32
CA LEU A 161 -0.30 1.47 23.49
C LEU A 161 -1.04 2.09 22.29
N TYR A 162 -2.32 2.33 22.50
CA TYR A 162 -3.29 3.06 21.68
C TYR A 162 -2.73 4.33 20.97
N ASP A 163 -1.80 5.04 21.58
CA ASP A 163 -1.18 6.24 21.02
C ASP A 163 -0.22 5.92 19.86
N GLN A 164 0.49 4.80 19.89
CA GLN A 164 1.36 4.40 18.80
C GLN A 164 0.56 3.93 17.58
N PHE A 165 -0.63 3.35 17.79
CA PHE A 165 -1.52 2.96 16.71
C PHE A 165 -2.12 4.17 15.96
N ARG A 166 -2.46 5.25 16.67
CA ARG A 166 -2.90 6.51 16.05
C ARG A 166 -1.78 7.14 15.25
N MET A 167 -0.57 7.14 15.77
CA MET A 167 0.61 7.68 15.09
C MET A 167 0.95 6.86 13.84
N ALA A 168 0.85 5.54 13.90
CA ALA A 168 1.05 4.66 12.74
C ALA A 168 0.03 4.95 11.61
N LYS A 169 -1.25 5.21 11.94
CA LYS A 169 -2.28 5.58 10.95
C LYS A 169 -1.97 6.90 10.25
N GLU A 170 -1.56 7.92 10.99
CA GLU A 170 -1.21 9.21 10.39
C GLU A 170 0.07 9.11 9.54
N VAL A 171 1.06 8.34 9.99
CA VAL A 171 2.29 8.07 9.20
C VAL A 171 1.93 7.35 7.90
N GLN A 172 1.10 6.33 7.94
CA GLN A 172 0.64 5.62 6.74
C GLN A 172 -0.14 6.54 5.79
N LEU A 173 -1.03 7.38 6.33
CA LEU A 173 -1.77 8.33 5.53
C LEU A 173 -0.83 9.29 4.78
N HIS A 174 0.16 9.84 5.49
CA HIS A 174 1.17 10.70 4.89
C HIS A 174 2.03 9.95 3.87
N MET A 175 2.42 8.73 4.17
CA MET A 175 3.21 7.89 3.27
C MET A 175 2.47 7.65 1.95
N TRP A 176 1.24 7.15 2.00
CA TRP A 176 0.49 6.82 0.79
C TRP A 176 0.06 8.04 -0.02
N THR A 177 -0.31 9.13 0.62
CA THR A 177 -0.58 10.40 -0.08
C THR A 177 0.67 10.95 -0.75
N SER A 178 1.83 10.82 -0.12
CA SER A 178 3.12 11.22 -0.70
C SER A 178 3.52 10.33 -1.88
N VAL A 179 3.21 9.02 -1.82
CA VAL A 179 3.39 8.11 -2.97
C VAL A 179 2.53 8.56 -4.14
N LEU A 180 1.24 8.86 -3.93
CA LEU A 180 0.36 9.37 -4.99
C LEU A 180 0.91 10.66 -5.62
N GLU A 181 1.40 11.58 -4.81
CA GLU A 181 2.08 12.80 -5.33
C GLU A 181 3.40 12.47 -6.05
N GLY A 182 4.11 11.43 -5.59
CA GLY A 182 5.29 10.89 -6.27
C GLY A 182 4.95 10.42 -7.68
N VAL A 183 3.85 9.70 -7.84
CA VAL A 183 3.37 9.24 -9.17
C VAL A 183 3.00 10.44 -10.06
N VAL A 184 2.31 11.46 -9.53
CA VAL A 184 2.03 12.69 -10.30
C VAL A 184 3.32 13.34 -10.81
N ARG A 185 4.36 13.41 -9.97
CA ARG A 185 5.67 13.95 -10.38
C ARG A 185 6.36 13.06 -11.40
N LEU A 186 6.33 11.74 -11.19
CA LEU A 186 6.96 10.75 -12.08
C LEU A 186 6.39 10.85 -13.50
N THR A 187 5.07 10.99 -13.62
CA THR A 187 4.38 11.13 -14.92
C THR A 187 4.56 12.50 -15.56
N LYS A 188 5.10 13.48 -14.85
CA LYS A 188 5.13 14.90 -15.25
C LYS A 188 3.74 15.47 -15.56
N GLY A 189 2.69 14.81 -15.11
CA GLY A 189 1.29 15.20 -15.30
C GLY A 189 0.79 16.17 -14.23
N ARG A 190 -0.50 16.44 -14.30
CA ARG A 190 -1.23 17.27 -13.34
C ARG A 190 -2.30 16.43 -12.65
N ARG A 191 -2.41 16.56 -11.32
CA ARG A 191 -3.51 15.93 -10.60
C ARG A 191 -4.84 16.55 -11.03
N SER A 192 -5.81 15.70 -11.34
CA SER A 192 -7.20 16.08 -11.60
C SER A 192 -8.02 15.92 -10.32
N GLY A 193 -8.41 17.03 -9.71
CA GLY A 193 -9.21 17.01 -8.47
C GLY A 193 -8.41 16.74 -7.20
N MET A 194 -9.10 16.22 -6.19
CA MET A 194 -8.54 15.88 -4.88
C MET A 194 -8.07 14.42 -4.82
N ILE A 195 -7.09 14.13 -3.97
CA ILE A 195 -6.83 12.75 -3.57
C ILE A 195 -8.05 12.23 -2.79
N THR A 196 -8.58 11.09 -3.20
CA THR A 196 -9.69 10.42 -2.51
C THR A 196 -9.14 9.31 -1.63
N ILE A 197 -9.55 9.31 -0.37
CA ILE A 197 -9.19 8.30 0.62
C ILE A 197 -10.48 7.73 1.18
N GLU A 198 -10.70 6.44 0.95
CA GLU A 198 -11.82 5.69 1.51
C GLU A 198 -11.27 4.74 2.56
N THR A 199 -11.82 4.76 3.76
CA THR A 199 -11.51 3.82 4.82
C THR A 199 -12.80 3.14 5.26
N ARG A 200 -12.82 1.82 5.20
CA ARG A 200 -13.90 0.99 5.72
C ARG A 200 -13.35 0.16 6.88
N ARG A 201 -14.06 0.18 7.98
CA ARG A 201 -13.77 -0.62 9.16
C ARG A 201 -14.79 -1.75 9.24
N VAL A 202 -14.29 -2.96 9.26
CA VAL A 202 -15.12 -4.18 9.33
C VAL A 202 -14.84 -4.89 10.63
N HIS A 203 -15.88 -5.19 11.38
CA HIS A 203 -15.78 -6.09 12.50
C HIS A 203 -15.73 -7.52 11.96
N VAL A 204 -14.63 -8.20 12.20
CA VAL A 204 -14.48 -9.63 11.89
C VAL A 204 -14.78 -10.38 13.17
N ASP A 205 -15.91 -11.07 13.22
CA ASP A 205 -16.23 -12.00 14.30
C ASP A 205 -15.12 -13.05 14.35
N GLY A 206 -14.51 -13.19 15.52
CA GLY A 206 -13.40 -14.13 15.76
C GLY A 206 -13.85 -15.56 15.98
#